data_2cb84de16b9bb59ad4e561a3ec602c21
#
_entry.id   2cb84de16b9bb59ad4e561a3ec602c21
#
_cell.length_a   1.000
_cell.length_b   1.000
_cell.length_c   1.000
_cell.angle_alpha   90.00
_cell.angle_beta   90.00
_cell.angle_gamma   90.00
#
_symmetry.space_group_name_H-M   'P 1'
#
loop_
_entity.id
_entity.type
_entity.pdbx_description
1 polymer ?
#
loop_
_entity_poly.entity_id
_entity_poly.type
_entity_poly.pdbx_seq_one_letter_code
_entity_poly.pdbx_strand_id
1 'polypeptide(L)'
;MTELERHIAKLLLDNDCVIVPGFGGFMAHHIAASYDEKNHIFLPPTRTVGFNPRLTMNDSVLAQDYVSCYDLSYPEALKRIESEVDEFRQMILGEDGGYELCGIGRLYALENGEYDFIPNDTGITTPATYGFQAFE
;
A
#
# COMPACT_ATOMS: atom_id res chain seq x y z
N MET A 1 1.47 0.95 -13.77
CA MET A 1 0.99 1.32 -12.42
C MET A 1 -0.14 2.33 -12.53
N THR A 2 -1.24 2.07 -11.85
CA THR A 2 -2.37 2.99 -11.86
C THR A 2 -2.10 4.19 -10.96
N GLU A 3 -2.89 5.25 -11.14
CA GLU A 3 -2.77 6.42 -10.26
C GLU A 3 -3.13 6.08 -8.83
N LEU A 4 -4.15 5.23 -8.64
CA LEU A 4 -4.54 4.79 -7.31
C LEU A 4 -3.38 4.15 -6.55
N GLU A 5 -2.65 3.26 -7.20
CA GLU A 5 -1.48 2.62 -6.59
C GLU A 5 -0.42 3.63 -6.19
N ARG A 6 -0.18 4.61 -7.04
CA ARG A 6 0.83 5.63 -6.75
C ARG A 6 0.45 6.45 -5.53
N HIS A 7 -0.82 6.79 -5.40
CA HIS A 7 -1.29 7.53 -4.23
C HIS A 7 -1.19 6.69 -2.97
N ILE A 8 -1.56 5.42 -3.05
CA ILE A 8 -1.45 4.52 -1.90
C ILE A 8 0.00 4.40 -1.45
N ALA A 9 0.91 4.14 -2.39
CA ALA A 9 2.33 3.98 -2.07
C ALA A 9 2.92 5.26 -1.48
N LYS A 10 2.57 6.40 -2.07
CA LYS A 10 3.06 7.70 -1.59
C LYS A 10 2.56 7.99 -0.18
N LEU A 11 1.29 7.76 0.06
CA LEU A 11 0.70 8.07 1.36
C LEU A 11 1.18 7.15 2.46
N LEU A 12 1.52 5.91 2.13
CA LEU A 12 2.07 4.98 3.10
C LEU A 12 3.48 5.37 3.58
N LEU A 13 4.14 6.28 2.89
CA LEU A 13 5.42 6.81 3.37
C LEU A 13 5.24 7.69 4.61
N ASP A 14 4.13 8.41 4.69
CA ASP A 14 3.87 9.37 5.75
C ASP A 14 2.76 8.95 6.71
N ASN A 15 1.98 7.94 6.33
CA ASN A 15 0.83 7.51 7.12
C ASN A 15 0.94 6.02 7.41
N ASP A 16 0.59 5.62 8.61
CA ASP A 16 0.61 4.21 8.99
C ASP A 16 -0.56 3.43 8.40
N CYS A 17 -1.57 4.11 7.93
CA CYS A 17 -2.76 3.48 7.37
C CYS A 17 -3.34 4.36 6.27
N VAL A 18 -3.69 3.74 5.16
CA VAL A 18 -4.39 4.40 4.06
C VAL A 18 -5.60 3.56 3.71
N ILE A 19 -6.79 4.09 3.94
CA ILE A 19 -8.02 3.39 3.64
C ILE A 19 -8.50 3.79 2.25
N VAL A 20 -8.74 2.79 1.42
CA VAL A 20 -9.39 2.98 0.12
C VAL A 20 -10.87 2.74 0.34
N PRO A 21 -11.71 3.78 0.30
CA PRO A 21 -13.12 3.65 0.66
C PRO A 21 -13.82 2.57 -0.15
N GLY A 22 -14.55 1.70 0.54
CA GLY A 22 -15.30 0.62 -0.09
C GLY A 22 -14.46 -0.57 -0.55
N PHE A 23 -13.15 -0.52 -0.38
CA PHE A 23 -12.26 -1.59 -0.83
C PHE A 23 -11.50 -2.25 0.33
N GLY A 24 -10.73 -1.48 1.07
CA GLY A 24 -9.96 -1.98 2.19
C GLY A 24 -8.89 -1.00 2.60
N GLY A 25 -8.18 -1.34 3.68
CA GLY A 25 -7.13 -0.48 4.21
C GLY A 25 -5.75 -1.11 4.09
N PHE A 26 -4.78 -0.33 3.67
CA PHE A 26 -3.37 -0.71 3.69
C PHE A 26 -2.71 -0.14 4.93
N MET A 27 -1.93 -0.95 5.62
CA MET A 27 -1.27 -0.55 6.85
C MET A 27 0.23 -0.77 6.70
N ALA A 28 0.98 0.21 7.16
CA ALA A 28 2.44 0.12 7.13
C ALA A 28 2.96 0.00 8.56
N HIS A 29 3.81 -0.99 8.79
CA HIS A 29 4.48 -1.18 10.06
C HIS A 29 5.94 -0.83 9.87
N HIS A 30 6.41 0.14 10.63
CA HIS A 30 7.78 0.60 10.55
C HIS A 30 8.60 -0.05 11.66
N ILE A 31 9.72 -0.65 11.27
CA ILE A 31 10.66 -1.22 12.20
C ILE A 31 11.87 -0.31 12.22
N ALA A 32 12.14 0.28 13.38
CA ALA A 32 13.22 1.23 13.51
C ALA A 32 14.57 0.56 13.33
N ALA A 33 15.55 1.34 12.89
CA ALA A 33 16.93 0.88 12.83
C ALA A 33 17.41 0.48 14.24
N SER A 34 18.20 -0.57 14.30
CA SER A 34 18.75 -1.04 15.56
C SER A 34 20.17 -1.55 15.35
N TYR A 35 20.91 -1.66 16.44
CA TYR A 35 22.27 -2.17 16.40
C TYR A 35 22.41 -3.34 17.36
N ASP A 36 22.87 -4.46 16.83
CA ASP A 36 23.16 -5.62 17.67
C ASP A 36 24.63 -5.58 18.07
N GLU A 37 24.91 -5.16 19.29
CA GLU A 37 26.26 -5.02 19.78
C GLU A 37 26.99 -6.37 19.87
N LYS A 38 26.24 -7.42 20.15
CA LYS A 38 26.83 -8.73 20.32
C LYS A 38 27.42 -9.26 19.02
N ASN A 39 26.75 -9.02 17.92
CA ASN A 39 27.17 -9.50 16.61
C ASN A 39 27.75 -8.39 15.74
N HIS A 40 27.80 -7.17 16.24
CA HIS A 40 28.28 -6.01 15.51
C HIS A 40 27.51 -5.80 14.20
N ILE A 41 26.19 -6.01 14.25
CA ILE A 41 25.32 -5.89 13.09
C ILE A 41 24.42 -4.67 13.23
N PHE A 42 24.40 -3.83 12.20
CA PHE A 42 23.45 -2.75 12.11
C PHE A 42 22.24 -3.23 11.32
N LEU A 43 21.06 -3.15 11.94
CA LEU A 43 19.81 -3.51 11.29
C LEU A 43 19.15 -2.23 10.79
N PRO A 44 19.08 -2.02 9.47
CA PRO A 44 18.49 -0.81 8.93
C PRO A 44 16.99 -0.75 9.16
N PRO A 45 16.39 0.45 9.12
CA PRO A 45 14.94 0.56 9.26
C PRO A 45 14.24 -0.09 8.07
N THR A 46 13.17 -0.80 8.35
CA THR A 46 12.36 -1.46 7.33
C THR A 46 10.90 -1.12 7.56
N ARG A 47 10.11 -1.40 6.54
CA ARG A 47 8.68 -1.20 6.58
C ARG A 47 8.00 -2.40 5.94
N THR A 48 6.98 -2.93 6.60
CA THR A 48 6.14 -3.98 6.06
C THR A 48 4.74 -3.44 5.84
N VAL A 49 4.06 -3.94 4.82
CA VAL A 49 2.72 -3.50 4.48
C VAL A 49 1.76 -4.66 4.64
N GLY A 50 0.61 -4.40 5.26
CA GLY A 50 -0.48 -5.35 5.37
C GLY A 50 -1.74 -4.78 4.76
N PHE A 51 -2.74 -5.61 4.56
CA PHE A 51 -4.01 -5.20 4.00
C PHE A 51 -5.14 -5.79 4.82
N ASN A 52 -6.14 -4.96 5.15
CA ASN A 52 -7.34 -5.40 5.86
C ASN A 52 -8.57 -5.04 5.03
N PRO A 53 -9.25 -6.04 4.44
CA PRO A 53 -10.43 -5.77 3.61
C PRO A 53 -11.63 -5.24 4.39
N ARG A 54 -11.58 -5.29 5.71
CA ARG A 54 -12.67 -4.78 6.55
C ARG A 54 -12.56 -3.29 6.81
N LEU A 55 -11.41 -2.68 6.57
CA LEU A 55 -11.23 -1.24 6.73
C LEU A 55 -11.74 -0.51 5.49
N THR A 56 -13.04 -0.31 5.43
CA THR A 56 -13.68 0.33 4.27
C THR A 56 -14.21 1.71 4.58
N MET A 57 -14.15 2.14 5.82
CA MET A 57 -14.63 3.45 6.21
C MET A 57 -13.65 4.54 5.80
N ASN A 58 -14.18 5.57 5.12
CA ASN A 58 -13.36 6.66 4.63
C ASN A 58 -12.77 7.48 5.77
N ASP A 59 -11.44 7.52 5.86
CA ASP A 59 -10.71 8.34 6.82
C ASP A 59 -10.23 9.66 6.21
N SER A 60 -10.62 9.93 4.98
CA SER A 60 -10.29 11.15 4.22
C SER A 60 -8.84 11.31 3.79
N VAL A 61 -7.94 10.43 4.17
CA VAL A 61 -6.52 10.56 3.80
C VAL A 61 -6.34 10.51 2.29
N LEU A 62 -6.90 9.48 1.66
CA LEU A 62 -6.78 9.33 0.21
C LEU A 62 -7.56 10.43 -0.53
N ALA A 63 -8.76 10.72 -0.07
CA ALA A 63 -9.60 11.73 -0.71
C ALA A 63 -8.94 13.12 -0.69
N GLN A 64 -8.34 13.50 0.43
CA GLN A 64 -7.67 14.79 0.52
C GLN A 64 -6.45 14.88 -0.37
N ASP A 65 -5.74 13.76 -0.54
CA ASP A 65 -4.62 13.73 -1.46
C ASP A 65 -5.08 13.97 -2.90
N TYR A 66 -6.21 13.36 -3.28
CA TYR A 66 -6.79 13.60 -4.61
C TYR A 66 -7.25 15.04 -4.79
N VAL A 67 -7.84 15.62 -3.75
CA VAL A 67 -8.23 17.03 -3.77
C VAL A 67 -7.02 17.90 -4.07
N SER A 68 -5.91 17.65 -3.40
CA SER A 68 -4.72 18.48 -3.55
C SER A 68 -4.00 18.24 -4.88
N CYS A 69 -3.93 17.00 -5.33
CA CYS A 69 -3.17 16.67 -6.53
C CYS A 69 -3.87 17.07 -7.82
N TYR A 70 -5.20 17.06 -7.83
CA TYR A 70 -5.97 17.26 -9.05
C TYR A 70 -6.89 18.48 -9.00
N ASP A 71 -6.79 19.26 -7.93
CA ASP A 71 -7.61 20.45 -7.74
C ASP A 71 -9.10 20.14 -7.85
N LEU A 72 -9.52 19.12 -7.14
CA LEU A 72 -10.91 18.66 -7.12
C LEU A 72 -11.61 19.11 -5.85
N SER A 73 -12.94 19.18 -5.91
CA SER A 73 -13.73 19.26 -4.68
C SER A 73 -13.69 17.89 -3.97
N TYR A 74 -14.06 17.87 -2.69
CA TYR A 74 -14.07 16.63 -1.94
C TYR A 74 -15.02 15.58 -2.56
N PRO A 75 -16.27 15.95 -2.92
CA PRO A 75 -17.15 14.98 -3.59
C PRO A 75 -16.62 14.48 -4.92
N GLU A 76 -15.96 15.35 -5.70
CA GLU A 76 -15.35 14.94 -6.96
C GLU A 76 -14.20 13.96 -6.72
N ALA A 77 -13.40 14.20 -5.69
CA ALA A 77 -12.32 13.30 -5.33
C ALA A 77 -12.84 11.92 -4.97
N LEU A 78 -13.91 11.85 -4.17
CA LEU A 78 -14.52 10.58 -3.80
C LEU A 78 -15.05 9.81 -5.00
N LYS A 79 -15.68 10.50 -5.95
CA LYS A 79 -16.18 9.87 -7.17
C LYS A 79 -15.05 9.32 -8.02
N ARG A 80 -13.97 10.06 -8.12
CA ARG A 80 -12.81 9.61 -8.88
C ARG A 80 -12.17 8.38 -8.26
N ILE A 81 -12.03 8.36 -6.94
CA ILE A 81 -11.51 7.20 -6.22
C ILE A 81 -12.41 6.00 -6.46
N GLU A 82 -13.70 6.17 -6.33
CA GLU A 82 -14.67 5.09 -6.54
C GLU A 82 -14.55 4.48 -7.94
N SER A 83 -14.42 5.33 -8.96
CA SER A 83 -14.24 4.88 -10.33
C SER A 83 -12.93 4.10 -10.49
N GLU A 84 -11.85 4.60 -9.90
CA GLU A 84 -10.54 3.93 -9.98
C GLU A 84 -10.53 2.62 -9.20
N VAL A 85 -11.27 2.54 -8.10
CA VAL A 85 -11.43 1.32 -7.33
C VAL A 85 -12.14 0.25 -8.17
N ASP A 86 -13.18 0.63 -8.91
CA ASP A 86 -13.89 -0.31 -9.78
C ASP A 86 -12.96 -0.87 -10.85
N GLU A 87 -12.16 -0.02 -11.47
CA GLU A 87 -11.18 -0.47 -12.45
C GLU A 87 -10.14 -1.40 -11.80
N PHE A 88 -9.71 -1.05 -10.61
CA PHE A 88 -8.73 -1.82 -9.88
C PHE A 88 -9.23 -3.22 -9.55
N ARG A 89 -10.50 -3.32 -9.13
CA ARG A 89 -11.13 -4.62 -8.89
C ARG A 89 -11.14 -5.49 -10.12
N GLN A 90 -11.45 -4.90 -11.28
CA GLN A 90 -11.47 -5.64 -12.53
C GLN A 90 -10.08 -6.13 -12.91
N MET A 91 -9.06 -5.33 -12.65
CA MET A 91 -7.68 -5.74 -12.91
C MET A 91 -7.27 -6.90 -12.03
N ILE A 92 -7.67 -6.88 -10.75
CA ILE A 92 -7.37 -7.99 -9.84
C ILE A 92 -8.05 -9.27 -10.31
N LEU A 93 -9.31 -9.18 -10.71
CA LEU A 93 -10.07 -10.34 -11.16
C LEU A 93 -9.56 -10.91 -12.48
N GLY A 94 -8.97 -10.08 -13.30
CA GLY A 94 -8.44 -10.49 -14.61
C GLY A 94 -7.08 -11.16 -14.57
N GLU A 95 -6.41 -11.14 -13.42
CA GLU A 95 -5.07 -11.71 -13.28
C GLU A 95 -5.12 -13.04 -12.54
N ASP A 96 -4.59 -14.08 -13.15
CA ASP A 96 -4.63 -15.42 -12.57
C ASP A 96 -3.87 -15.53 -11.24
N GLY A 97 -2.78 -14.83 -11.10
CA GLY A 97 -1.98 -14.85 -9.88
C GLY A 97 -2.20 -13.64 -8.99
N GLY A 98 -3.25 -12.86 -9.27
CA GLY A 98 -3.49 -11.61 -8.59
C GLY A 98 -2.79 -10.46 -9.27
N TYR A 99 -2.95 -9.27 -8.72
CA TYR A 99 -2.41 -8.05 -9.27
C TYR A 99 -1.29 -7.53 -8.40
N GLU A 100 -0.13 -7.30 -8.99
CA GLU A 100 1.02 -6.83 -8.25
C GLU A 100 0.99 -5.30 -8.12
N LEU A 101 1.05 -4.85 -6.88
CA LEU A 101 1.22 -3.44 -6.55
C LEU A 101 2.72 -3.20 -6.39
N CYS A 102 3.28 -2.41 -7.27
CA CYS A 102 4.72 -2.19 -7.33
C CYS A 102 5.27 -1.69 -6.00
N GLY A 103 6.18 -2.46 -5.41
CA GLY A 103 6.82 -2.09 -4.16
C GLY A 103 5.99 -2.32 -2.90
N ILE A 104 4.77 -2.82 -3.03
CA ILE A 104 3.88 -3.04 -1.89
C ILE A 104 3.63 -4.52 -1.67
N GLY A 105 3.13 -5.21 -2.69
CA GLY A 105 2.80 -6.61 -2.60
C GLY A 105 1.82 -7.00 -3.69
N ARG A 106 1.09 -8.09 -3.47
CA ARG A 106 0.18 -8.63 -4.47
C ARG A 106 -1.20 -8.85 -3.87
N LEU A 107 -2.22 -8.33 -4.56
CA LEU A 107 -3.62 -8.55 -4.20
C LEU A 107 -4.21 -9.62 -5.11
N TYR A 108 -5.03 -10.49 -4.56
CA TYR A 108 -5.73 -11.48 -5.33
C TYR A 108 -7.13 -11.71 -4.78
N ALA A 109 -8.04 -12.14 -5.67
CA ALA A 109 -9.42 -12.38 -5.29
C ALA A 109 -9.59 -13.81 -4.78
N LEU A 110 -10.37 -13.96 -3.72
CA LEU A 110 -10.72 -15.25 -3.16
C LEU A 110 -12.05 -15.70 -3.75
N GLU A 111 -12.34 -17.01 -3.65
CA GLU A 111 -13.57 -17.57 -4.17
C GLU A 111 -14.83 -16.98 -3.54
N ASN A 112 -14.72 -16.54 -2.30
CA ASN A 112 -15.85 -15.95 -1.58
C ASN A 112 -16.10 -14.48 -1.94
N GLY A 113 -15.36 -13.93 -2.90
CA GLY A 113 -15.51 -12.55 -3.30
C GLY A 113 -14.69 -11.55 -2.50
N GLU A 114 -13.94 -12.01 -1.54
CA GLU A 114 -13.05 -11.15 -0.77
C GLU A 114 -11.69 -11.05 -1.44
N TYR A 115 -10.86 -10.14 -0.97
CA TYR A 115 -9.50 -9.97 -1.45
C TYR A 115 -8.51 -10.32 -0.35
N ASP A 116 -7.41 -10.91 -0.74
CA ASP A 116 -6.31 -11.20 0.16
C ASP A 116 -5.04 -10.55 -0.37
N PHE A 117 -4.03 -10.44 0.47
CA PHE A 117 -2.85 -9.69 0.15
C PHE A 117 -1.60 -10.42 0.63
N ILE A 118 -0.59 -10.49 -0.26
CA ILE A 118 0.71 -11.04 0.09
C ILE A 118 1.71 -9.89 0.01
N PRO A 119 2.32 -9.47 1.12
CA PRO A 119 3.31 -8.42 1.10
C PRO A 119 4.59 -8.88 0.41
N ASN A 120 5.38 -7.92 -0.06
CA ASN A 120 6.69 -8.24 -0.61
C ASN A 120 7.57 -8.84 0.48
N ASP A 121 8.23 -9.94 0.14
CA ASP A 121 9.11 -10.64 1.09
C ASP A 121 10.28 -9.77 1.52
N THR A 122 10.76 -8.95 0.63
CA THR A 122 11.86 -8.04 0.95
C THR A 122 11.41 -6.89 1.81
N GLY A 123 10.10 -6.73 1.97
CA GLY A 123 9.52 -5.56 2.61
C GLY A 123 9.75 -4.32 1.76
N ILE A 124 9.28 -3.20 2.26
CA ILE A 124 9.57 -1.92 1.66
C ILE A 124 10.63 -1.26 2.51
N THR A 125 11.83 -1.15 1.99
CA THR A 125 12.93 -0.54 2.71
C THR A 125 12.95 0.96 2.42
N THR A 126 13.50 1.71 3.37
CA THR A 126 13.75 3.13 3.13
C THR A 126 14.87 3.26 2.09
N PRO A 127 14.97 4.38 1.39
CA PRO A 127 16.06 4.56 0.43
C PRO A 127 17.45 4.34 1.02
N ALA A 128 17.63 4.64 2.30
CA ALA A 128 18.92 4.45 2.97
C ALA A 128 19.33 3.00 3.10
N THR A 129 18.42 2.06 2.94
CA THR A 129 18.72 0.63 3.12
C THR A 129 18.87 -0.13 1.83
N TYR A 130 18.74 0.52 0.70
CA TYR A 130 18.80 -0.17 -0.59
C TYR A 130 20.10 -0.95 -0.79
N GLY A 131 21.21 -0.38 -0.40
CA GLY A 131 22.50 -1.00 -0.59
C GLY A 131 22.70 -2.27 0.22
N PHE A 132 21.88 -2.49 1.22
CA PHE A 132 22.03 -3.63 2.12
C PHE A 132 21.33 -4.89 1.64
N GLN A 133 20.39 -4.76 0.75
CA GLN A 133 19.63 -5.91 0.27
C GLN A 133 20.45 -6.85 -0.57
N ALA A 134 21.49 -6.34 -1.21
CA ALA A 134 22.31 -7.14 -2.10
C ALA A 134 23.28 -8.05 -1.37
N PHE A 135 23.35 -7.98 -0.07
CA PHE A 135 24.34 -8.70 0.71
C PHE A 135 23.88 -10.03 1.28
N GLU A 136 22.77 -10.47 0.86
CA GLU A 136 22.24 -11.74 1.36
C GLU A 136 22.79 -12.95 0.73
#